data_01f3d50d33f911b956615efdd25b6805
#
_entry.id   01f3d50d33f911b956615efdd25b6805
#
_cell.length_a   1.000
_cell.length_b   1.000
_cell.length_c   1.000
_cell.angle_alpha   90.00
_cell.angle_beta   90.00
_cell.angle_gamma   90.00
#
_symmetry.space_group_name_H-M   'P 1'
#
loop_
_entity.id
_entity.type
_entity.pdbx_description
1 polymer ?
#
loop_
_entity_poly.entity_id
_entity_poly.type
_entity_poly.pdbx_seq_one_letter_code
_entity_poly.pdbx_strand_id
1 'polypeptide(L)'
;MPAAKPRRYPAVLDRSRVGRYPPVVKAGGGYVWDAVLEYRVWCHPERGAPDTAGSNDYFHAFASHARAAAFAAATRGAEPPLALVLQREYIDEPAPGQYRHVRETRMTEWPLAFLGRPRRTARTIPEFLAPDAPPNRLDILRGLAPRPRRRPPATMAPSRNRKGPS
;
A
#
# COMPACT_ATOMS: atom_id res chain seq x y z
N MET A 1 -23.36 -20.83 -2.56
CA MET A 1 -22.25 -19.93 -2.21
C MET A 1 -22.24 -18.79 -3.21
N PRO A 2 -22.40 -17.55 -2.79
CA PRO A 2 -22.22 -16.44 -3.71
C PRO A 2 -20.75 -16.41 -4.14
N ALA A 3 -20.51 -16.38 -5.45
CA ALA A 3 -19.17 -16.20 -6.01
C ALA A 3 -18.56 -14.90 -5.44
N ALA A 4 -17.36 -14.97 -4.89
CA ALA A 4 -16.64 -13.80 -4.43
C ALA A 4 -16.55 -12.80 -5.60
N LYS A 5 -16.97 -11.55 -5.38
CA LYS A 5 -16.80 -10.50 -6.37
C LYS A 5 -15.34 -10.45 -6.80
N PRO A 6 -15.05 -10.43 -8.11
CA PRO A 6 -13.68 -10.34 -8.57
C PRO A 6 -13.01 -9.12 -7.96
N ARG A 7 -11.83 -9.33 -7.37
CA ARG A 7 -11.07 -8.27 -6.71
C ARG A 7 -10.71 -7.22 -7.76
N ARG A 8 -11.20 -6.01 -7.60
CA ARG A 8 -10.79 -4.88 -8.45
C ARG A 8 -9.43 -4.40 -8.01
N TYR A 9 -8.46 -4.47 -8.91
CA TYR A 9 -7.16 -3.86 -8.70
C TYR A 9 -7.18 -2.39 -9.12
N PRO A 10 -6.44 -1.50 -8.42
CA PRO A 10 -6.40 -0.08 -8.74
C PRO A 10 -5.93 0.19 -10.16
N ALA A 11 -6.51 1.21 -10.81
CA ALA A 11 -5.95 1.77 -12.02
C ALA A 11 -4.61 2.46 -11.72
N VAL A 12 -3.69 2.49 -12.70
CA VAL A 12 -2.43 3.20 -12.56
C VAL A 12 -2.65 4.72 -12.55
N LEU A 13 -1.77 5.43 -11.84
CA LEU A 13 -1.86 6.88 -11.70
C LEU A 13 -1.74 7.62 -13.04
N ASP A 14 -0.79 7.23 -13.88
CA ASP A 14 -0.53 7.84 -15.18
C ASP A 14 -0.12 6.77 -16.19
N ARG A 15 -1.02 6.46 -17.11
CA ARG A 15 -0.79 5.44 -18.15
C ARG A 15 0.37 5.78 -19.08
N SER A 16 0.62 7.06 -19.30
CA SER A 16 1.68 7.52 -20.21
C SER A 16 3.08 7.27 -19.66
N ARG A 17 3.20 7.07 -18.35
CA ARG A 17 4.46 6.80 -17.66
C ARG A 17 4.77 5.33 -17.44
N VAL A 18 3.83 4.44 -17.72
CA VAL A 18 4.03 2.98 -17.59
C VAL A 18 5.22 2.54 -18.44
N GLY A 19 6.14 1.78 -17.84
CA GLY A 19 7.39 1.35 -18.45
C GLY A 19 8.52 2.40 -18.42
N ARG A 20 8.31 3.56 -17.82
CA ARG A 20 9.31 4.63 -17.69
C ARG A 20 9.86 4.82 -16.27
N TYR A 21 9.43 4.01 -15.34
CA TYR A 21 9.92 4.02 -13.96
C TYR A 21 11.19 3.20 -13.84
N PRO A 22 12.09 3.55 -12.89
CA PRO A 22 13.36 2.86 -12.74
C PRO A 22 13.16 1.38 -12.37
N PRO A 23 14.05 0.47 -12.85
CA PRO A 23 13.98 -0.94 -12.50
C PRO A 23 14.37 -1.20 -11.05
N VAL A 24 15.31 -0.44 -10.50
CA VAL A 24 15.79 -0.61 -9.13
C VAL A 24 15.00 0.31 -8.19
N VAL A 25 14.19 -0.30 -7.36
CA VAL A 25 13.36 0.38 -6.35
C VAL A 25 13.41 -0.42 -5.04
N LYS A 26 12.82 0.12 -3.99
CA LYS A 26 12.64 -0.62 -2.74
C LYS A 26 11.69 -1.79 -2.93
N ALA A 27 11.85 -2.85 -2.16
CA ALA A 27 10.97 -4.00 -2.12
C ALA A 27 10.18 -4.02 -0.80
N GLY A 28 8.87 -3.97 -0.88
CA GLY A 28 7.98 -3.97 0.28
C GLY A 28 8.16 -2.76 1.20
N GLY A 29 7.65 -2.87 2.42
CA GLY A 29 7.83 -1.86 3.46
C GLY A 29 6.99 -0.61 3.34
N GLY A 30 7.17 0.31 4.29
CA GLY A 30 6.49 1.61 4.34
C GLY A 30 5.03 1.56 4.77
N TYR A 31 4.40 0.39 4.82
CA TYR A 31 3.07 0.07 5.35
C TYR A 31 1.87 0.69 4.65
N VAL A 32 2.02 1.80 3.96
CA VAL A 32 0.94 2.58 3.33
C VAL A 32 1.22 2.79 1.85
N TRP A 33 0.19 3.13 1.08
CA TRP A 33 0.31 3.44 -0.33
C TRP A 33 -0.64 4.56 -0.77
N ASP A 34 -0.22 5.31 -1.77
CA ASP A 34 -0.97 6.45 -2.32
C ASP A 34 -1.57 6.13 -3.70
N ALA A 35 -0.81 5.47 -4.54
CA ALA A 35 -1.20 5.11 -5.90
C ALA A 35 -0.44 3.90 -6.39
N VAL A 36 -0.97 3.22 -7.40
CA VAL A 36 -0.24 2.26 -8.22
C VAL A 36 0.32 3.00 -9.42
N LEU A 37 1.61 2.82 -9.70
CA LEU A 37 2.29 3.44 -10.84
C LEU A 37 2.28 2.55 -12.08
N GLU A 38 2.56 1.27 -11.88
CA GLU A 38 2.49 0.23 -12.91
C GLU A 38 2.40 -1.15 -12.26
N TYR A 39 2.01 -2.15 -13.04
CA TYR A 39 2.11 -3.56 -12.67
C TYR A 39 3.30 -4.17 -13.37
N ARG A 40 4.16 -4.87 -12.64
CA ARG A 40 5.40 -5.46 -13.14
C ARG A 40 5.35 -6.97 -13.13
N VAL A 41 5.80 -7.58 -14.21
CA VAL A 41 6.02 -9.02 -14.30
C VAL A 41 7.48 -9.29 -14.54
N TRP A 42 8.16 -9.77 -13.52
CA TRP A 42 9.57 -10.16 -13.60
C TRP A 42 9.72 -11.49 -14.33
N CYS A 43 10.69 -11.54 -15.23
CA CYS A 43 11.00 -12.69 -16.07
C CYS A 43 12.44 -13.14 -15.79
N HIS A 44 12.58 -14.44 -15.61
CA HIS A 44 13.86 -15.08 -15.29
C HIS A 44 14.29 -16.04 -16.40
N PRO A 45 15.30 -15.70 -17.22
CA PRO A 45 15.78 -16.59 -18.27
C PRO A 45 16.23 -17.95 -17.73
N GLU A 46 16.85 -17.99 -16.57
CA GLU A 46 17.27 -19.22 -15.89
C GLU A 46 16.10 -20.17 -15.53
N ARG A 47 14.87 -19.63 -15.46
CA ARG A 47 13.64 -20.39 -15.21
C ARG A 47 12.83 -20.65 -16.50
N GLY A 48 13.40 -20.32 -17.64
CA GLY A 48 12.84 -20.59 -18.95
C GLY A 48 12.14 -19.42 -19.63
N ALA A 49 12.24 -18.20 -19.09
CA ALA A 49 11.79 -17.01 -19.80
C ALA A 49 12.69 -16.75 -21.04
N PRO A 50 12.15 -16.10 -22.11
CA PRO A 50 12.98 -15.70 -23.24
C PRO A 50 14.17 -14.85 -22.77
N ASP A 51 15.36 -15.19 -23.29
CA ASP A 51 16.58 -14.45 -22.96
C ASP A 51 16.71 -13.19 -23.84
N THR A 52 16.16 -12.09 -23.39
CA THR A 52 16.17 -10.80 -24.10
C THR A 52 17.14 -9.78 -23.50
N ALA A 53 17.77 -10.11 -22.37
CA ALA A 53 18.57 -9.19 -21.58
C ALA A 53 19.95 -9.78 -21.19
N GLY A 54 20.51 -10.67 -22.04
CA GLY A 54 21.83 -11.28 -21.80
C GLY A 54 21.87 -12.10 -20.52
N SER A 55 20.94 -13.02 -20.35
CA SER A 55 20.75 -13.88 -19.17
C SER A 55 20.40 -13.17 -17.86
N ASN A 56 20.17 -11.85 -17.90
CA ASN A 56 19.74 -11.10 -16.75
C ASN A 56 18.22 -11.14 -16.59
N ASP A 57 17.77 -11.03 -15.36
CA ASP A 57 16.36 -10.81 -15.04
C ASP A 57 15.88 -9.48 -15.62
N TYR A 58 14.67 -9.46 -16.09
CA TYR A 58 14.01 -8.28 -16.63
C TYR A 58 12.54 -8.27 -16.30
N PHE A 59 11.86 -7.15 -16.47
CA PHE A 59 10.43 -7.08 -16.28
C PHE A 59 9.72 -6.39 -17.43
N HIS A 60 8.44 -6.73 -17.57
CA HIS A 60 7.49 -5.99 -18.40
C HIS A 60 6.54 -5.19 -17.52
N ALA A 61 6.26 -3.97 -17.90
CA ALA A 61 5.35 -3.06 -17.20
C ALA A 61 4.00 -2.98 -17.91
N PHE A 62 2.93 -2.95 -17.12
CA PHE A 62 1.55 -2.95 -17.61
C PHE A 62 0.73 -1.87 -16.91
N ALA A 63 -0.20 -1.28 -17.66
CA ALA A 63 -1.15 -0.29 -17.14
C ALA A 63 -2.32 -0.93 -16.39
N SER A 64 -2.52 -2.26 -16.49
CA SER A 64 -3.59 -2.95 -15.78
C SER A 64 -3.12 -4.29 -15.21
N HIS A 65 -3.69 -4.66 -14.08
CA HIS A 65 -3.47 -5.98 -13.49
C HIS A 65 -3.88 -7.11 -14.44
N ALA A 66 -5.01 -6.97 -15.12
CA ALA A 66 -5.51 -8.03 -16.01
C ALA A 66 -4.51 -8.38 -17.13
N ARG A 67 -3.88 -7.37 -17.73
CA ARG A 67 -2.84 -7.57 -18.73
C ARG A 67 -1.57 -8.19 -18.15
N ALA A 68 -1.15 -7.73 -17.00
CA ALA A 68 0.01 -8.28 -16.30
C ALA A 68 -0.21 -9.76 -15.94
N ALA A 69 -1.36 -10.09 -15.39
CA ALA A 69 -1.71 -11.47 -15.02
C ALA A 69 -1.79 -12.39 -16.25
N ALA A 70 -2.39 -11.94 -17.34
CA ALA A 70 -2.44 -12.71 -18.59
C ALA A 70 -1.04 -12.96 -19.16
N PHE A 71 -0.18 -11.97 -19.15
CA PHE A 71 1.21 -12.10 -19.60
C PHE A 71 1.98 -13.10 -18.72
N ALA A 72 1.88 -12.98 -17.40
CA ALA A 72 2.55 -13.88 -16.47
C ALA A 72 2.11 -15.33 -16.64
N ALA A 73 0.81 -15.55 -16.82
CA ALA A 73 0.26 -16.90 -17.06
C ALA A 73 0.71 -17.53 -18.38
N ALA A 74 0.95 -16.70 -19.39
CA ALA A 74 1.37 -17.14 -20.73
C ALA A 74 2.89 -17.26 -20.91
N THR A 75 3.69 -16.79 -19.94
CA THR A 75 5.14 -16.69 -20.08
C THR A 75 5.84 -17.61 -19.09
N ARG A 76 6.57 -18.58 -19.64
CA ARG A 76 7.44 -19.46 -18.84
C ARG A 76 8.52 -18.64 -18.15
N GLY A 77 8.83 -18.95 -16.90
CA GLY A 77 9.85 -18.23 -16.12
C GLY A 77 9.44 -16.86 -15.64
N ALA A 78 8.16 -16.47 -15.82
CA ALA A 78 7.61 -15.25 -15.28
C ALA A 78 7.09 -15.45 -13.85
N GLU A 79 7.28 -14.44 -13.00
CA GLU A 79 6.69 -14.40 -11.66
C GLU A 79 5.25 -13.85 -11.72
N PRO A 80 4.43 -14.08 -10.67
CA PRO A 80 3.18 -13.36 -10.52
C PRO A 80 3.40 -11.85 -10.52
N PRO A 81 2.44 -11.04 -11.01
CA PRO A 81 2.59 -9.60 -11.05
C PRO A 81 2.84 -8.99 -9.67
N LEU A 82 3.70 -7.97 -9.64
CA LEU A 82 3.87 -7.04 -8.52
C LEU A 82 3.24 -5.70 -8.88
N ALA A 83 2.93 -4.88 -7.88
CA ALA A 83 2.54 -3.50 -8.08
C ALA A 83 3.69 -2.58 -7.70
N LEU A 84 4.09 -1.68 -8.60
CA LEU A 84 4.93 -0.56 -8.22
C LEU A 84 4.04 0.50 -7.60
N VAL A 85 4.20 0.74 -6.31
CA VAL A 85 3.38 1.71 -5.56
C VAL A 85 4.14 2.98 -5.27
N LEU A 86 3.40 4.09 -5.30
CA LEU A 86 3.86 5.39 -4.83
C LEU A 86 3.52 5.55 -3.36
N GLN A 87 4.51 5.94 -2.59
CA GLN A 87 4.36 6.36 -1.21
C GLN A 87 4.84 7.80 -1.09
N ARG A 88 3.95 8.77 -0.96
CA ARG A 88 4.33 10.19 -0.75
C ARG A 88 4.87 10.44 0.65
N GLU A 89 4.39 9.64 1.57
CA GLU A 89 4.85 9.53 2.94
C GLU A 89 4.76 8.06 3.32
N TYR A 90 5.53 7.63 4.28
CA TYR A 90 5.50 6.25 4.73
C TYR A 90 5.88 6.09 6.20
N ILE A 91 5.68 4.89 6.71
CA ILE A 91 6.09 4.50 8.06
C ILE A 91 7.38 3.69 7.93
N ASP A 92 8.43 4.17 8.56
CA ASP A 92 9.69 3.43 8.71
C ASP A 92 9.70 2.69 10.05
N GLU A 93 10.31 1.51 10.05
CA GLU A 93 10.52 0.69 11.24
C GLU A 93 12.00 0.44 11.42
N PRO A 94 12.76 1.39 11.99
CA PRO A 94 14.21 1.27 12.15
C PRO A 94 14.63 0.12 13.09
N ALA A 95 13.76 -0.25 14.03
CA ALA A 95 13.88 -1.43 14.87
C ALA A 95 12.51 -2.06 15.09
N PRO A 96 12.40 -3.37 15.36
CA PRO A 96 11.13 -4.04 15.55
C PRO A 96 10.24 -3.33 16.57
N GLY A 97 9.00 -2.97 16.13
CA GLY A 97 8.02 -2.27 16.95
C GLY A 97 8.27 -0.77 17.14
N GLN A 98 9.36 -0.24 16.60
CA GLN A 98 9.67 1.19 16.65
C GLN A 98 9.36 1.82 15.29
N TYR A 99 8.36 2.70 15.26
CA TYR A 99 7.85 3.30 14.04
C TYR A 99 8.13 4.80 14.02
N ARG A 100 8.45 5.32 12.83
CA ARG A 100 8.56 6.77 12.61
C ARG A 100 7.90 7.18 11.31
N HIS A 101 7.41 8.40 11.27
CA HIS A 101 6.86 9.03 10.08
C HIS A 101 7.99 9.57 9.20
N VAL A 102 8.01 9.16 7.93
CA VAL A 102 8.95 9.70 6.93
C VAL A 102 8.17 10.45 5.88
N ARG A 103 8.47 11.74 5.74
CA ARG A 103 7.83 12.66 4.78
C ARG A 103 8.65 12.80 3.51
N GLU A 104 8.97 11.67 2.91
CA GLU A 104 9.71 11.60 1.65
C GLU A 104 8.95 10.71 0.68
N THR A 105 8.95 11.11 -0.58
CA THR A 105 8.35 10.30 -1.64
C THR A 105 9.29 9.16 -2.02
N ARG A 106 8.75 7.95 -2.10
CA ARG A 106 9.47 6.80 -2.66
C ARG A 106 8.57 5.90 -3.49
N MET A 107 9.18 5.03 -4.26
CA MET A 107 8.53 3.95 -4.99
C MET A 107 9.00 2.61 -4.41
N THR A 108 8.08 1.65 -4.32
CA THR A 108 8.40 0.31 -3.87
C THR A 108 7.56 -0.74 -4.61
N GLU A 109 8.15 -1.89 -4.90
CA GLU A 109 7.42 -3.04 -5.41
C GLU A 109 6.71 -3.76 -4.27
N TRP A 110 5.40 -3.92 -4.41
CA TRP A 110 4.55 -4.59 -3.44
C TRP A 110 3.95 -5.87 -4.00
N PRO A 111 3.89 -6.94 -3.21
CA PRO A 111 3.00 -8.07 -3.51
C PRO A 111 1.57 -7.55 -3.67
N LEU A 112 0.84 -8.09 -4.64
CA LEU A 112 -0.54 -7.65 -4.91
C LEU A 112 -1.47 -7.79 -3.70
N ALA A 113 -1.20 -8.75 -2.82
CA ALA A 113 -1.96 -8.93 -1.58
C ALA A 113 -1.96 -7.67 -0.70
N PHE A 114 -0.90 -6.87 -0.73
CA PHE A 114 -0.79 -5.64 0.06
C PHE A 114 -1.73 -4.53 -0.43
N LEU A 115 -2.19 -4.59 -1.67
CA LEU A 115 -3.20 -3.66 -2.20
C LEU A 115 -4.59 -3.86 -1.58
N GLY A 116 -4.79 -4.91 -0.78
CA GLY A 116 -5.95 -5.05 0.09
C GLY A 116 -5.98 -4.06 1.25
N ARG A 117 -4.85 -3.43 1.56
CA ARG A 117 -4.77 -2.38 2.57
C ARG A 117 -5.51 -1.13 2.09
N PRO A 118 -6.17 -0.37 2.98
CA PRO A 118 -6.76 0.90 2.62
C PRO A 118 -5.73 1.86 2.05
N ARG A 119 -6.14 2.62 1.04
CA ARG A 119 -5.30 3.72 0.53
C ARG A 119 -5.05 4.73 1.65
N ARG A 120 -3.83 5.24 1.75
CA ARG A 120 -3.48 6.25 2.75
C ARG A 120 -4.34 7.51 2.60
N THR A 121 -4.75 8.03 3.74
CA THR A 121 -5.31 9.38 3.89
C THR A 121 -4.38 10.22 4.75
N ALA A 122 -4.64 11.52 4.86
CA ALA A 122 -3.88 12.42 5.73
C ALA A 122 -3.89 11.99 7.22
N ARG A 123 -4.86 11.17 7.61
CA ARG A 123 -5.04 10.69 8.99
C ARG A 123 -4.37 9.35 9.27
N THR A 124 -4.04 8.59 8.24
CA THR A 124 -3.57 7.20 8.39
C THR A 124 -2.30 7.11 9.26
N ILE A 125 -1.26 7.84 8.92
CA ILE A 125 0.01 7.79 9.67
C ILE A 125 -0.11 8.46 11.05
N PRO A 126 -0.69 9.66 11.19
CA PRO A 126 -0.88 10.27 12.50
C PRO A 126 -1.69 9.40 13.47
N GLU A 127 -2.76 8.75 13.01
CA GLU A 127 -3.56 7.86 13.87
C GLU A 127 -2.80 6.59 14.25
N PHE A 128 -1.99 6.04 13.36
CA PHE A 128 -1.15 4.88 13.66
C PHE A 128 -0.06 5.20 14.71
N LEU A 129 0.53 6.38 14.64
CA LEU A 129 1.62 6.81 15.53
C LEU A 129 1.13 7.52 16.79
N ALA A 130 -0.19 7.72 16.94
CA ALA A 130 -0.74 8.38 18.12
C ALA A 130 -0.37 7.62 19.41
N PRO A 131 -0.06 8.32 20.51
CA PRO A 131 0.27 7.68 21.79
C PRO A 131 -0.84 6.77 22.34
N ASP A 132 -2.08 7.09 22.02
CA ASP A 132 -3.30 6.34 22.38
C ASP A 132 -3.78 5.40 21.28
N ALA A 133 -2.95 5.11 20.28
CA ALA A 133 -3.30 4.18 19.21
C ALA A 133 -3.66 2.79 19.81
N PRO A 134 -4.71 2.12 19.29
CA PRO A 134 -5.11 0.82 19.82
C PRO A 134 -4.01 -0.23 19.63
N PRO A 135 -3.94 -1.25 20.51
CA PRO A 135 -2.92 -2.31 20.42
C PRO A 135 -2.90 -3.06 19.08
N ASN A 136 -4.07 -3.18 18.42
CA ASN A 136 -4.21 -3.81 17.11
C ASN A 136 -4.06 -2.84 15.94
N ARG A 137 -3.36 -1.73 16.13
CA ARG A 137 -3.20 -0.69 15.09
C ARG A 137 -2.61 -1.20 13.78
N LEU A 138 -1.75 -2.23 13.81
CA LEU A 138 -1.24 -2.85 12.59
C LEU A 138 -2.35 -3.55 11.78
N ASP A 139 -3.25 -4.25 12.45
CA ASP A 139 -4.37 -4.90 11.78
C ASP A 139 -5.34 -3.87 11.18
N ILE A 140 -5.56 -2.76 11.88
CA ILE A 140 -6.35 -1.64 11.37
C ILE A 140 -5.68 -1.04 10.12
N LEU A 141 -4.37 -0.79 10.18
CA LEU A 141 -3.60 -0.25 9.06
C LEU A 141 -3.63 -1.18 7.84
N ARG A 142 -3.59 -2.48 8.08
CA ARG A 142 -3.65 -3.53 7.04
C ARG A 142 -5.06 -3.81 6.52
N GLY A 143 -6.09 -3.16 7.10
CA GLY A 143 -7.48 -3.41 6.73
C GLY A 143 -8.04 -4.74 7.25
N LEU A 144 -7.39 -5.35 8.23
CA LEU A 144 -7.80 -6.62 8.86
C LEU A 144 -8.73 -6.41 10.06
N ALA A 145 -8.80 -5.20 10.58
CA ALA A 145 -9.68 -4.81 11.67
C ALA A 145 -10.33 -3.46 11.37
N PRO A 146 -11.56 -3.21 11.88
CA PRO A 146 -12.24 -1.94 11.68
C PRO A 146 -11.55 -0.82 12.46
N ARG A 147 -11.63 0.40 11.92
CA ARG A 147 -11.20 1.60 12.66
C ARG A 147 -12.11 1.79 13.88
N PRO A 148 -11.56 2.15 15.05
CA PRO A 148 -12.36 2.49 16.21
C PRO A 148 -13.23 3.71 15.89
N ARG A 149 -14.50 3.68 16.33
CA ARG A 149 -15.38 4.84 16.20
C ARG A 149 -14.82 5.98 17.06
N ARG A 150 -14.69 7.18 16.50
CA ARG A 150 -14.34 8.36 17.29
C ARG A 150 -15.42 8.56 18.35
N ARG A 151 -15.02 8.61 19.62
CA ARG A 151 -15.88 9.18 20.65
C ARG A 151 -16.17 10.63 20.27
N PRO A 152 -17.44 11.06 20.27
CA PRO A 152 -17.74 12.48 20.12
C PRO A 152 -17.02 13.24 21.24
N PRO A 153 -16.54 14.45 20.98
CA PRO A 153 -15.95 15.28 22.03
C PRO A 153 -16.94 15.35 23.19
N ALA A 154 -16.47 15.15 24.41
CA ALA A 154 -17.29 15.29 25.59
C ALA A 154 -17.93 16.68 25.55
N THR A 155 -19.23 16.75 25.43
CA THR A 155 -19.98 18.01 25.52
C THR A 155 -19.69 18.55 26.92
N MET A 156 -18.95 19.64 27.00
CA MET A 156 -18.77 20.34 28.27
C MET A 156 -20.16 20.70 28.79
N ALA A 157 -20.56 20.08 29.89
CA ALA A 157 -21.76 20.43 30.57
C ALA A 157 -21.70 21.92 30.96
N PRO A 158 -22.75 22.71 30.75
CA PRO A 158 -22.72 24.10 31.12
C PRO A 158 -22.51 24.21 32.62
N SER A 159 -21.49 24.99 33.02
CA SER A 159 -21.18 25.33 34.40
C SER A 159 -22.44 25.91 35.04
N ARG A 160 -23.04 25.20 36.01
CA ARG A 160 -24.10 25.74 36.83
C ARG A 160 -23.53 26.84 37.70
N ASN A 161 -23.79 28.06 37.30
CA ASN A 161 -23.50 29.24 38.07
C ASN A 161 -24.36 29.17 39.35
N ARG A 162 -23.77 28.81 40.51
CA ARG A 162 -24.40 28.93 41.80
C ARG A 162 -24.39 30.43 42.15
N LYS A 163 -25.56 31.07 41.96
CA LYS A 163 -25.82 32.33 42.65
C LYS A 163 -25.88 32.03 44.15
N GLY A 164 -24.99 32.62 44.92
CA GLY A 164 -25.05 32.64 46.38
C GLY A 164 -26.25 33.50 46.87
N PRO A 165 -26.80 33.20 48.04
CA PRO A 165 -27.90 34.00 48.61
C PRO A 165 -27.34 35.29 49.18
N SER A 166 -28.10 36.37 49.00
CA SER A 166 -27.96 37.66 49.67
C SER A 166 -28.32 37.56 51.14
#